data_a756e289b79d3523589c0882cf193158
#
_entry.id   a756e289b79d3523589c0882cf193158
#
_cell.length_a   1.000
_cell.length_b   1.000
_cell.length_c   1.000
_cell.angle_alpha   90.00
_cell.angle_beta   90.00
_cell.angle_gamma   90.00
#
_symmetry.space_group_name_H-M   'P 1'
#
loop_
_entity.id
_entity.type
_entity.pdbx_description
1 polymer ?
#
loop_
_entity_poly.entity_id
_entity_poly.type
_entity_poly.pdbx_seq_one_letter_code
_entity_poly.pdbx_strand_id
1 'polypeptide(L)'
;MNNIPQVKMGIIAVSRDCFPITLSETRRKAVVAALQKRGYDIYECPVIIEGGIDANVMEAYEDLKKSGINALTVFLGNFGPEGPETAIAKLFDGPTMFIAAAEENIGVLSSDRGDAFCGMLNASYNLQLSGIKAYIPEYPVSTAEECADMIEEFTPIARTLLGLRDL
;
A
#
# COMPACT_ATOMS: atom_id res chain seq x y z
N MET A 1 0.12 31.36 11.46
CA MET A 1 0.61 29.96 11.57
C MET A 1 -0.32 29.09 10.74
N ASN A 2 0.19 28.44 9.69
CA ASN A 2 -0.61 27.48 8.95
C ASN A 2 -0.61 26.17 9.75
N ASN A 3 -1.71 25.92 10.44
CA ASN A 3 -1.89 24.71 11.28
C ASN A 3 -2.40 23.51 10.43
N ILE A 4 -2.07 23.49 9.14
CA ILE A 4 -2.47 22.44 8.22
C ILE A 4 -1.29 21.47 8.06
N PRO A 5 -1.41 20.22 8.52
CA PRO A 5 -0.36 19.23 8.37
C PRO A 5 -0.01 18.98 6.92
N GLN A 6 1.27 18.87 6.62
CA GLN A 6 1.73 18.39 5.32
C GLN A 6 1.68 16.87 5.31
N VAL A 7 1.04 16.29 4.31
CA VAL A 7 1.06 14.86 4.06
C VAL A 7 2.27 14.53 3.22
N LYS A 8 3.11 13.63 3.73
CA LYS A 8 4.20 12.99 2.99
C LYS A 8 3.82 11.53 2.78
N MET A 9 3.28 11.24 1.62
CA MET A 9 2.79 9.91 1.28
C MET A 9 3.93 8.98 0.88
N GLY A 10 3.89 7.75 1.41
CA GLY A 10 4.73 6.66 0.93
C GLY A 10 3.90 5.53 0.36
N ILE A 11 4.48 4.76 -0.55
CA ILE A 11 3.92 3.51 -1.06
C ILE A 11 4.91 2.37 -0.87
N ILE A 12 4.43 1.24 -0.36
CA ILE A 12 5.17 -0.01 -0.26
C ILE A 12 4.40 -1.12 -0.95
N ALA A 13 5.10 -1.95 -1.70
CA ALA A 13 4.49 -3.14 -2.29
C ALA A 13 4.70 -4.37 -1.41
N VAL A 14 3.75 -5.29 -1.48
CA VAL A 14 3.82 -6.60 -0.85
C VAL A 14 3.73 -7.70 -1.92
N SER A 15 4.35 -8.85 -1.66
CA SER A 15 4.39 -9.99 -2.57
C SER A 15 4.36 -11.29 -1.79
N ARG A 16 3.52 -12.23 -2.18
CA ARG A 16 3.53 -13.57 -1.62
C ARG A 16 4.55 -14.44 -2.36
N ASP A 17 5.28 -15.26 -1.63
CA ASP A 17 6.37 -16.10 -2.11
C ASP A 17 6.03 -17.09 -3.25
N CYS A 18 4.75 -17.45 -3.40
CA CYS A 18 4.27 -18.29 -4.50
C CYS A 18 3.89 -17.50 -5.77
N PHE A 19 4.03 -16.17 -5.77
CA PHE A 19 3.79 -15.30 -6.92
C PHE A 19 5.07 -14.57 -7.34
N PRO A 20 5.21 -14.14 -8.62
CA PRO A 20 6.39 -13.39 -9.03
C PRO A 20 6.52 -12.05 -8.30
N ILE A 21 7.61 -11.85 -7.56
CA ILE A 21 7.89 -10.58 -6.88
C ILE A 21 8.01 -9.42 -7.89
N THR A 22 8.54 -9.69 -9.06
CA THR A 22 8.69 -8.72 -10.16
C THR A 22 7.35 -8.19 -10.66
N LEU A 23 6.29 -8.97 -10.56
CA LEU A 23 4.93 -8.52 -10.90
C LEU A 23 4.49 -7.42 -9.94
N SER A 24 4.66 -7.64 -8.63
CA SER A 24 4.33 -6.66 -7.60
C SER A 24 5.15 -5.38 -7.74
N GLU A 25 6.45 -5.51 -8.02
CA GLU A 25 7.34 -4.38 -8.27
C GLU A 25 6.91 -3.56 -9.50
N THR A 26 6.62 -4.23 -10.61
CA THR A 26 6.22 -3.57 -11.86
C THR A 26 4.90 -2.83 -11.69
N ARG A 27 3.92 -3.44 -11.04
CA ARG A 27 2.62 -2.84 -10.77
C ARG A 27 2.73 -1.62 -9.84
N ARG A 28 3.55 -1.69 -8.78
CA ARG A 28 3.84 -0.53 -7.92
C ARG A 28 4.46 0.61 -8.72
N LYS A 29 5.48 0.33 -9.53
CA LYS A 29 6.13 1.34 -10.39
C LYS A 29 5.15 2.01 -11.34
N ALA A 30 4.17 1.27 -11.85
CA ALA A 30 3.13 1.84 -12.70
C ALA A 30 2.25 2.85 -11.95
N VAL A 31 1.85 2.55 -10.70
CA VAL A 31 1.10 3.49 -9.84
C VAL A 31 1.93 4.73 -9.55
N VAL A 32 3.20 4.56 -9.17
CA VAL A 32 4.12 5.69 -8.90
C VAL A 32 4.29 6.57 -10.14
N ALA A 33 4.46 5.96 -11.32
CA ALA A 33 4.58 6.70 -12.58
C ALA A 33 3.30 7.49 -12.92
N ALA A 34 2.11 6.93 -12.65
CA ALA A 34 0.85 7.61 -12.83
C ALA A 34 0.74 8.86 -11.93
N LEU A 35 1.14 8.75 -10.67
CA LEU A 35 1.18 9.86 -9.71
C LEU A 35 2.19 10.93 -10.11
N GLN A 36 3.41 10.54 -10.46
CA GLN A 36 4.47 11.47 -10.88
C GLN A 36 4.09 12.25 -12.13
N LYS A 37 3.43 11.61 -13.09
CA LYS A 37 2.91 12.26 -14.30
C LYS A 37 1.90 13.37 -13.98
N ARG A 38 1.20 13.27 -12.84
CA ARG A 38 0.25 14.26 -12.32
C ARG A 38 0.94 15.32 -11.43
N GLY A 39 2.25 15.21 -11.22
CA GLY A 39 3.00 16.10 -10.32
C GLY A 39 2.80 15.78 -8.84
N TYR A 40 2.27 14.59 -8.53
CA TYR A 40 2.11 14.16 -7.14
C TYR A 40 3.42 13.57 -6.61
N ASP A 41 3.89 14.10 -5.48
CA ASP A 41 5.11 13.63 -4.81
C ASP A 41 4.79 12.48 -3.88
N ILE A 42 5.37 11.31 -4.17
CA ILE A 42 5.22 10.09 -3.38
C ILE A 42 6.57 9.43 -3.17
N TYR A 43 6.83 9.00 -1.93
CA TYR A 43 7.99 8.18 -1.63
C TYR A 43 7.73 6.73 -2.03
N GLU A 44 8.52 6.20 -2.94
CA GLU A 44 8.48 4.79 -3.32
C GLU A 44 9.47 4.01 -2.46
N CYS A 45 8.97 3.18 -1.53
CA CYS A 45 9.83 2.28 -0.75
C CYS A 45 10.46 1.23 -1.68
N PRO A 46 11.80 1.11 -1.72
CA PRO A 46 12.46 0.13 -2.58
C PRO A 46 12.24 -1.30 -2.11
N VAL A 47 11.96 -1.49 -0.84
CA VAL A 47 11.71 -2.81 -0.25
C VAL A 47 10.33 -3.30 -0.69
N ILE A 48 10.25 -4.57 -1.08
CA ILE A 48 9.00 -5.28 -1.29
C ILE A 48 8.88 -6.29 -0.15
N ILE A 49 7.80 -6.21 0.61
CA ILE A 49 7.58 -7.16 1.70
C ILE A 49 7.16 -8.48 1.09
N GLU A 50 7.99 -9.50 1.23
CA GLU A 50 7.77 -10.83 0.65
C GLU A 50 7.87 -11.93 1.70
N GLY A 51 7.08 -13.00 1.54
CA GLY A 51 7.28 -14.29 2.17
C GLY A 51 6.76 -14.41 3.60
N GLY A 52 7.40 -15.31 4.36
CA GLY A 52 6.92 -15.79 5.67
C GLY A 52 6.95 -14.78 6.80
N ILE A 53 6.79 -15.27 8.01
CA ILE A 53 6.40 -14.55 9.24
C ILE A 53 7.38 -13.41 9.48
N ASP A 54 8.27 -12.96 9.23
CA ASP A 54 9.13 -11.81 9.59
C ASP A 54 9.94 -11.28 8.39
N ALA A 55 9.54 -11.69 7.20
CA ALA A 55 10.28 -11.37 6.00
C ALA A 55 10.40 -9.85 5.81
N ASN A 56 11.59 -9.35 5.87
CA ASN A 56 12.02 -7.97 5.57
C ASN A 56 11.09 -6.82 6.04
N VAL A 57 10.10 -7.10 6.92
CA VAL A 57 9.20 -6.08 7.48
C VAL A 57 9.98 -4.99 8.23
N MET A 58 10.97 -5.38 9.02
CA MET A 58 11.77 -4.42 9.76
C MET A 58 12.67 -3.59 8.84
N GLU A 59 13.21 -4.16 7.79
CA GLU A 59 13.97 -3.44 6.77
C GLU A 59 13.08 -2.38 6.10
N ALA A 60 11.88 -2.79 5.69
CA ALA A 60 10.89 -1.89 5.12
C ALA A 60 10.49 -0.77 6.08
N TYR A 61 10.24 -1.10 7.34
CA TYR A 61 9.88 -0.13 8.36
C TYR A 61 10.97 0.92 8.59
N GLU A 62 12.23 0.50 8.71
CA GLU A 62 13.37 1.41 8.88
C GLU A 62 13.59 2.32 7.64
N ASP A 63 13.34 1.81 6.45
CA ASP A 63 13.39 2.60 5.22
C ASP A 63 12.28 3.67 5.20
N LEU A 64 11.03 3.28 5.46
CA LEU A 64 9.90 4.20 5.55
C LEU A 64 10.11 5.27 6.62
N LYS A 65 10.67 4.89 7.78
CA LYS A 65 10.99 5.82 8.86
C LYS A 65 12.07 6.83 8.46
N LYS A 66 13.12 6.40 7.77
CA LYS A 66 14.20 7.28 7.28
C LYS A 66 13.70 8.26 6.22
N SER A 67 12.73 7.86 5.40
CA SER A 67 12.16 8.75 4.37
C SER A 67 11.37 9.93 4.95
N GLY A 68 10.93 9.82 6.22
CA GLY A 68 10.16 10.86 6.90
C GLY A 68 8.72 10.98 6.41
N ILE A 69 8.18 9.93 5.78
CA ILE A 69 6.75 9.87 5.42
C ILE A 69 5.88 9.85 6.69
N ASN A 70 4.65 10.33 6.57
CA ASN A 70 3.68 10.35 7.66
C ASN A 70 2.30 9.79 7.27
N ALA A 71 2.17 9.31 6.03
CA ALA A 71 1.02 8.53 5.56
C ALA A 71 1.52 7.41 4.64
N LEU A 72 0.87 6.24 4.68
CA LEU A 72 1.34 5.05 4.01
C LEU A 72 0.25 4.42 3.14
N THR A 73 0.61 4.04 1.92
CA THR A 73 -0.14 3.14 1.07
C THR A 73 0.53 1.78 1.04
N VAL A 74 -0.17 0.75 1.51
CA VAL A 74 0.21 -0.65 1.33
C VAL A 74 -0.45 -1.15 0.05
N PHE A 75 0.37 -1.53 -0.91
CA PHE A 75 -0.06 -1.90 -2.26
C PHE A 75 0.15 -3.40 -2.50
N LEU A 76 -0.95 -4.11 -2.69
CA LEU A 76 -0.93 -5.51 -3.07
C LEU A 76 -0.74 -5.62 -4.59
N GLY A 77 0.49 -5.76 -5.04
CA GLY A 77 0.80 -5.98 -6.45
C GLY A 77 0.51 -7.41 -6.90
N ASN A 78 0.47 -8.35 -5.96
CA ASN A 78 -0.08 -9.69 -6.06
C ASN A 78 -0.80 -10.04 -4.75
N PHE A 79 -1.03 -11.32 -4.45
CA PHE A 79 -1.80 -11.77 -3.28
C PHE A 79 -1.35 -11.15 -1.94
N GLY A 80 -0.05 -10.92 -1.76
CA GLY A 80 0.52 -10.39 -0.51
C GLY A 80 0.60 -11.42 0.64
N PRO A 81 1.51 -11.22 1.59
CA PRO A 81 1.68 -12.05 2.79
C PRO A 81 0.91 -11.45 3.97
N GLU A 82 -0.15 -12.08 4.42
CA GLU A 82 -1.14 -11.54 5.38
C GLU A 82 -0.52 -11.02 6.69
N GLY A 83 0.40 -11.78 7.27
CA GLY A 83 1.08 -11.41 8.52
C GLY A 83 1.98 -10.19 8.36
N PRO A 84 2.96 -10.23 7.43
CA PRO A 84 3.88 -9.13 7.17
C PRO A 84 3.19 -7.81 6.76
N GLU A 85 2.16 -7.84 5.90
CA GLU A 85 1.45 -6.62 5.50
C GLU A 85 0.63 -6.00 6.65
N THR A 86 0.09 -6.85 7.53
CA THR A 86 -0.57 -6.41 8.76
C THR A 86 0.46 -5.84 9.74
N ALA A 87 1.64 -6.45 9.84
CA ALA A 87 2.71 -6.01 10.72
C ALA A 87 3.26 -4.63 10.34
N ILE A 88 3.48 -4.37 9.04
CA ILE A 88 3.97 -3.06 8.61
C ILE A 88 2.95 -1.94 8.89
N ALA A 89 1.66 -2.22 8.69
CA ALA A 89 0.60 -1.27 9.01
C ALA A 89 0.55 -0.95 10.52
N LYS A 90 0.77 -1.96 11.37
CA LYS A 90 0.83 -1.79 12.82
C LYS A 90 2.07 -1.00 13.27
N LEU A 91 3.22 -1.28 12.69
CA LEU A 91 4.49 -0.62 13.03
C LEU A 91 4.50 0.86 12.59
N PHE A 92 3.91 1.16 11.44
CA PHE A 92 3.90 2.51 10.89
C PHE A 92 3.13 3.49 11.79
N ASP A 93 2.08 3.04 12.46
CA ASP A 93 1.26 3.83 13.41
C ASP A 93 0.86 5.22 12.86
N GLY A 94 0.51 5.30 11.60
CA GLY A 94 0.06 6.50 10.90
C GLY A 94 -1.17 6.24 10.03
N PRO A 95 -1.74 7.29 9.41
CA PRO A 95 -2.76 7.09 8.39
C PRO A 95 -2.28 6.11 7.33
N THR A 96 -2.97 4.98 7.21
CA THR A 96 -2.59 3.90 6.30
C THR A 96 -3.79 3.53 5.44
N MET A 97 -3.55 3.32 4.14
CA MET A 97 -4.52 2.76 3.21
C MET A 97 -4.02 1.45 2.60
N PHE A 98 -4.95 0.62 2.18
CA PHE A 98 -4.69 -0.62 1.44
C PHE A 98 -5.42 -0.58 0.11
N ILE A 99 -4.67 -0.81 -0.97
CA ILE A 99 -5.19 -0.97 -2.33
C ILE A 99 -4.43 -2.08 -3.04
N ALA A 100 -4.98 -2.57 -4.14
CA ALA A 100 -4.43 -3.71 -4.86
C ALA A 100 -4.53 -3.53 -6.38
N ALA A 101 -3.67 -4.24 -7.10
CA ALA A 101 -3.66 -4.25 -8.55
C ALA A 101 -4.77 -5.13 -9.11
N ALA A 102 -5.52 -4.62 -10.09
CA ALA A 102 -6.34 -5.46 -10.96
C ALA A 102 -5.47 -6.33 -11.87
N GLU A 103 -6.02 -7.47 -12.29
CA GLU A 103 -5.38 -8.29 -13.31
C GLU A 103 -5.47 -7.63 -14.70
N GLU A 104 -4.40 -7.67 -15.46
CA GLU A 104 -4.34 -7.10 -16.81
C GLU A 104 -5.17 -7.92 -17.81
N ASN A 105 -5.29 -9.23 -17.59
CA ASN A 105 -6.00 -10.16 -18.45
C ASN A 105 -7.25 -10.71 -17.75
N ILE A 106 -8.36 -10.03 -17.93
CA ILE A 106 -9.66 -10.48 -17.43
C ILE A 106 -10.17 -11.62 -18.33
N GLY A 107 -10.21 -12.83 -17.82
CA GLY A 107 -10.83 -13.97 -18.48
C GLY A 107 -9.91 -15.16 -18.75
N VAL A 108 -8.64 -15.06 -18.47
CA VAL A 108 -7.70 -16.18 -18.53
C VAL A 108 -6.92 -16.24 -17.22
N LEU A 109 -7.05 -17.34 -16.49
CA LEU A 109 -6.19 -17.63 -15.36
C LEU A 109 -4.80 -18.01 -15.88
N SER A 110 -3.95 -17.00 -16.10
CA SER A 110 -2.57 -17.22 -16.52
C SER A 110 -1.70 -17.64 -15.33
N SER A 111 -0.54 -18.26 -15.62
CA SER A 111 0.48 -18.54 -14.60
C SER A 111 1.06 -17.27 -13.98
N ASP A 112 0.92 -16.15 -14.66
CA ASP A 112 1.50 -14.86 -14.29
C ASP A 112 0.51 -13.95 -13.57
N ARG A 113 -0.67 -14.48 -13.19
CA ARG A 113 -1.65 -13.74 -12.40
C ARG A 113 -1.11 -13.43 -11.01
N GLY A 114 -1.64 -12.37 -10.39
CA GLY A 114 -1.23 -11.96 -9.05
C GLY A 114 -2.22 -12.34 -7.95
N ASP A 115 -3.48 -12.62 -8.29
CA ASP A 115 -4.59 -12.90 -7.35
C ASP A 115 -4.73 -11.83 -6.24
N ALA A 116 -4.42 -10.58 -6.54
CA ALA A 116 -4.41 -9.49 -5.58
C ALA A 116 -5.81 -9.19 -4.99
N PHE A 117 -6.88 -9.52 -5.71
CA PHE A 117 -8.24 -9.44 -5.18
C PHE A 117 -8.44 -10.39 -3.98
N CYS A 118 -8.01 -11.63 -4.10
CA CYS A 118 -8.06 -12.58 -2.99
C CYS A 118 -7.15 -12.15 -1.83
N GLY A 119 -5.99 -11.60 -2.16
CA GLY A 119 -5.10 -10.99 -1.18
C GLY A 119 -5.77 -9.85 -0.42
N MET A 120 -6.50 -8.97 -1.10
CA MET A 120 -7.19 -7.85 -0.48
C MET A 120 -8.30 -8.30 0.50
N LEU A 121 -9.02 -9.37 0.18
CA LEU A 121 -9.98 -9.97 1.10
C LEU A 121 -9.28 -10.47 2.38
N ASN A 122 -8.15 -11.14 2.22
CA ASN A 122 -7.33 -11.60 3.34
C ASN A 122 -6.76 -10.45 4.17
N ALA A 123 -6.19 -9.43 3.53
CA ALA A 123 -5.68 -8.24 4.20
C ALA A 123 -6.76 -7.56 5.05
N SER A 124 -7.94 -7.35 4.47
CA SER A 124 -9.09 -6.74 5.18
C SER A 124 -9.46 -7.50 6.43
N TYR A 125 -9.52 -8.83 6.34
CA TYR A 125 -9.84 -9.70 7.47
C TYR A 125 -8.77 -9.65 8.56
N ASN A 126 -7.49 -9.71 8.20
CA ASN A 126 -6.38 -9.70 9.15
C ASN A 126 -6.22 -8.33 9.84
N LEU A 127 -6.45 -7.23 9.14
CA LEU A 127 -6.48 -5.89 9.71
C LEU A 127 -7.59 -5.80 10.78
N GLN A 128 -8.79 -6.29 10.47
CA GLN A 128 -9.90 -6.31 11.41
C GLN A 128 -9.61 -7.16 12.64
N LEU A 129 -9.10 -8.37 12.47
CA LEU A 129 -8.71 -9.26 13.58
C LEU A 129 -7.64 -8.63 14.48
N SER A 130 -6.72 -7.88 13.89
CA SER A 130 -5.63 -7.21 14.61
C SER A 130 -6.03 -5.87 15.22
N GLY A 131 -7.27 -5.43 15.02
CA GLY A 131 -7.76 -4.14 15.50
C GLY A 131 -7.11 -2.93 14.82
N ILE A 132 -6.48 -3.13 13.66
CA ILE A 132 -5.80 -2.07 12.89
C ILE A 132 -6.83 -1.38 12.01
N LYS A 133 -6.93 -0.06 12.15
CA LYS A 133 -7.80 0.77 11.32
C LYS A 133 -7.01 1.29 10.13
N ALA A 134 -7.24 0.72 8.96
CA ALA A 134 -6.74 1.20 7.70
C ALA A 134 -7.89 1.69 6.82
N TYR A 135 -7.62 2.64 5.94
CA TYR A 135 -8.56 3.05 4.91
C TYR A 135 -8.52 2.04 3.76
N ILE A 136 -9.66 1.51 3.41
CA ILE A 136 -9.85 0.65 2.24
C ILE A 136 -10.94 1.29 1.39
N PRO A 137 -10.65 1.72 0.16
CA PRO A 137 -11.66 2.26 -0.75
C PRO A 137 -12.78 1.26 -1.06
N GLU A 138 -13.90 1.72 -1.55
CA GLU A 138 -15.03 0.85 -1.92
C GLU A 138 -14.64 -0.17 -3.01
N TYR A 139 -13.81 0.24 -3.97
CA TYR A 139 -13.26 -0.61 -5.04
C TYR A 139 -11.74 -0.64 -4.96
N PRO A 140 -11.15 -1.36 -3.98
CA PRO A 140 -9.72 -1.26 -3.68
C PRO A 140 -8.82 -1.96 -4.69
N VAL A 141 -9.36 -2.74 -5.62
CA VAL A 141 -8.62 -3.52 -6.63
C VAL A 141 -8.85 -2.88 -8.00
N SER A 142 -7.83 -2.22 -8.55
CA SER A 142 -8.01 -1.35 -9.71
C SER A 142 -6.76 -1.25 -10.56
N THR A 143 -6.88 -0.56 -11.70
CA THR A 143 -5.75 -0.21 -12.57
C THR A 143 -4.77 0.73 -11.89
N ALA A 144 -3.57 0.89 -12.45
CA ALA A 144 -2.56 1.80 -11.91
C ALA A 144 -3.04 3.27 -11.85
N GLU A 145 -3.78 3.72 -12.85
CA GLU A 145 -4.34 5.08 -12.90
C GLU A 145 -5.40 5.28 -11.82
N GLU A 146 -6.32 4.33 -11.65
CA GLU A 146 -7.35 4.38 -10.61
C GLU A 146 -6.76 4.24 -9.20
N CYS A 147 -5.70 3.44 -9.03
CA CYS A 147 -4.95 3.38 -7.78
C CYS A 147 -4.30 4.74 -7.44
N ALA A 148 -3.81 5.46 -8.45
CA ALA A 148 -3.31 6.82 -8.27
C ALA A 148 -4.42 7.79 -7.83
N ASP A 149 -5.63 7.71 -8.42
CA ASP A 149 -6.80 8.48 -7.99
C ASP A 149 -7.12 8.23 -6.51
N MET A 150 -7.16 6.97 -6.10
CA MET A 150 -7.42 6.60 -4.70
C MET A 150 -6.39 7.16 -3.73
N ILE A 151 -5.11 7.21 -4.10
CA ILE A 151 -4.06 7.79 -3.28
C ILE A 151 -4.24 9.31 -3.14
N GLU A 152 -4.59 9.99 -4.23
CA GLU A 152 -4.92 11.42 -4.19
C GLU A 152 -6.14 11.69 -3.31
N GLU A 153 -7.19 10.88 -3.41
CA GLU A 153 -8.40 10.96 -2.57
C GLU A 153 -8.11 10.68 -1.08
N PHE A 154 -7.20 9.77 -0.79
CA PHE A 154 -6.79 9.46 0.58
C PHE A 154 -6.00 10.61 1.22
N THR A 155 -5.30 11.44 0.46
CA THR A 155 -4.46 12.52 0.98
C THR A 155 -5.18 13.49 1.91
N PRO A 156 -6.37 14.03 1.61
CA PRO A 156 -7.11 14.87 2.54
C PRO A 156 -7.60 14.12 3.78
N ILE A 157 -7.90 12.83 3.67
CA ILE A 157 -8.26 11.97 4.82
C ILE A 157 -7.05 11.85 5.75
N ALA A 158 -5.89 11.50 5.20
CA ALA A 158 -4.64 11.39 5.95
C ALA A 158 -4.28 12.72 6.64
N ARG A 159 -4.43 13.85 5.94
CA ARG A 159 -4.21 15.18 6.51
C ARG A 159 -5.10 15.47 7.71
N THR A 160 -6.37 15.12 7.62
CA THR A 160 -7.31 15.28 8.74
C THR A 160 -6.91 14.44 9.95
N LEU A 161 -6.54 13.18 9.72
CA LEU A 161 -6.10 12.28 10.78
C LEU A 161 -4.81 12.77 11.46
N LEU A 162 -3.84 13.27 10.68
CA LEU A 162 -2.62 13.86 11.21
C LEU A 162 -2.92 15.11 12.06
N GLY A 163 -3.79 15.99 11.59
CA GLY A 163 -4.19 17.17 12.34
C GLY A 163 -4.89 16.85 13.67
N LEU A 164 -5.68 15.79 13.71
CA LEU A 164 -6.34 15.33 14.95
C LEU A 164 -5.36 14.70 15.96
N ARG A 165 -4.25 14.13 15.49
CA ARG A 165 -3.20 13.58 16.38
C ARG A 165 -2.37 14.66 17.05
N ASP A 166 -2.29 15.85 16.47
CA ASP A 166 -1.51 16.99 16.96
C ASP A 166 -2.28 17.86 17.97
N LEU A 167 -3.57 17.53 18.23
CA LEU A 167 -4.42 18.18 19.23
C LEU A 167 -4.29 17.53 20.60
#